data_f29f0ea0ae851fb923bc466917655f49
#
_entry.id   f29f0ea0ae851fb923bc466917655f49
#
_cell.length_a   1.000
_cell.length_b   1.000
_cell.length_c   1.000
_cell.angle_alpha   90.00
_cell.angle_beta   90.00
_cell.angle_gamma   90.00
#
_symmetry.space_group_name_H-M   'P 1'
#
loop_
_entity.id
_entity.type
_entity.pdbx_description
1 polymer ?
#
loop_
_entity_poly.entity_id
_entity_poly.type
_entity_poly.pdbx_seq_one_letter_code
_entity_poly.pdbx_strand_id
1 'polypeptide(L)'
;MRPLLIEKIIKKNDKWEITCNNKIKYITEFLVIADGSQSKWAGYFNLGPRKPKFANTISLRLRGLGEIPRDAVRFEFGFIKYGFAWAFPLRESLNIGLGTFINNGLLENQAINKQVIRSFGFDEFPHKTISKKLRIWNGFHSINGDKVLAVGDAASLCDPFLAEGIRPSLISSFYAAEYIDQSLSGKVDDLNLYTKKINNIWGKSMAWGRRIAQVFYRFPRTGYQLGVKRKTAPKRIAQILSGEMSYEDIAKRVIRRLLTKSGT
;
A
#
# COMPACT_ATOMS: atom_id res chain seq x y z
N MET A 1 11.90 -10.56 25.04
CA MET A 1 10.88 -11.59 24.73
C MET A 1 11.16 -12.12 23.33
N ARG A 2 11.17 -13.45 23.13
CA ARG A 2 11.23 -14.04 21.79
C ARG A 2 9.84 -13.88 21.15
N PRO A 3 9.75 -13.49 19.87
CA PRO A 3 8.47 -13.37 19.20
C PRO A 3 7.76 -14.73 19.13
N LEU A 4 6.45 -14.73 19.40
CA LEU A 4 5.60 -15.89 19.17
C LEU A 4 5.45 -16.09 17.67
N LEU A 5 5.90 -17.26 17.18
CA LEU A 5 5.75 -17.63 15.78
C LEU A 5 4.64 -18.65 15.64
N ILE A 6 3.70 -18.42 14.76
CA ILE A 6 2.64 -19.38 14.43
C ILE A 6 3.25 -20.46 13.54
N GLU A 7 3.20 -21.71 14.00
CA GLU A 7 3.69 -22.88 13.29
C GLU A 7 2.59 -23.54 12.46
N LYS A 8 1.39 -23.63 13.02
CA LYS A 8 0.28 -24.37 12.44
C LYS A 8 -1.05 -23.70 12.75
N ILE A 9 -1.93 -23.68 11.76
CA ILE A 9 -3.34 -23.32 11.89
C ILE A 9 -4.16 -24.42 11.26
N ILE A 10 -5.11 -25.01 12.00
CA ILE A 10 -6.02 -26.04 11.51
C ILE A 10 -7.44 -25.78 11.95
N LYS A 11 -8.41 -26.20 11.17
CA LYS A 11 -9.83 -26.20 11.58
C LYS A 11 -10.18 -27.48 12.31
N LYS A 12 -10.78 -27.38 13.49
CA LYS A 12 -11.20 -28.50 14.31
C LYS A 12 -12.52 -28.13 15.01
N ASN A 13 -13.54 -28.97 14.84
CA ASN A 13 -14.87 -28.75 15.43
C ASN A 13 -15.42 -27.33 15.17
N ASP A 14 -15.33 -26.90 13.89
CA ASP A 14 -15.74 -25.58 13.39
C ASP A 14 -15.02 -24.36 14.00
N LYS A 15 -13.92 -24.59 14.73
CA LYS A 15 -13.04 -23.57 15.31
C LYS A 15 -11.63 -23.67 14.75
N TRP A 16 -10.90 -22.59 14.76
CA TRP A 16 -9.49 -22.54 14.40
C TRP A 16 -8.62 -22.84 15.62
N GLU A 17 -7.75 -23.84 15.51
CA GLU A 17 -6.68 -24.12 16.48
C GLU A 17 -5.36 -23.56 15.89
N ILE A 18 -4.75 -22.63 16.63
CA ILE A 18 -3.47 -22.00 16.27
C ILE A 18 -2.42 -22.55 17.23
N THR A 19 -1.35 -23.16 16.69
CA THR A 19 -0.22 -23.65 17.47
C THR A 19 1.00 -22.75 17.25
N CYS A 20 1.59 -22.28 18.34
CA CYS A 20 2.80 -21.45 18.33
C CYS A 20 4.07 -22.26 18.66
N ASN A 21 5.24 -21.69 18.34
CA ASN A 21 6.56 -22.30 18.55
C ASN A 21 6.90 -22.64 20.02
N ASN A 22 6.21 -22.04 20.98
CA ASN A 22 6.29 -22.36 22.42
C ASN A 22 5.28 -23.42 22.89
N LYS A 23 4.65 -24.13 21.92
CA LYS A 23 3.59 -25.14 22.15
C LYS A 23 2.28 -24.58 22.73
N ILE A 24 2.14 -23.27 22.92
CA ILE A 24 0.86 -22.66 23.30
C ILE A 24 -0.12 -22.81 22.15
N LYS A 25 -1.35 -23.14 22.50
CA LYS A 25 -2.47 -23.26 21.56
C LYS A 25 -3.52 -22.23 21.85
N TYR A 26 -4.06 -21.64 20.80
CA TYR A 26 -5.21 -20.74 20.85
C TYR A 26 -6.35 -21.35 20.06
N ILE A 27 -7.57 -21.23 20.56
CA ILE A 27 -8.78 -21.67 19.86
C ILE A 27 -9.67 -20.45 19.65
N THR A 28 -10.15 -20.27 18.43
CA THR A 28 -11.00 -19.14 18.06
C THR A 28 -12.01 -19.53 16.99
N GLU A 29 -13.10 -18.78 16.88
CA GLU A 29 -14.09 -18.97 15.83
C GLU A 29 -13.68 -18.27 14.54
N PHE A 30 -13.07 -17.10 14.63
CA PHE A 30 -12.65 -16.31 13.47
C PHE A 30 -11.15 -16.04 13.51
N LEU A 31 -10.55 -15.92 12.31
CA LEU A 31 -9.17 -15.49 12.12
C LEU A 31 -9.12 -14.20 11.30
N VAL A 32 -8.28 -13.27 11.71
CA VAL A 32 -7.90 -12.12 10.91
C VAL A 32 -6.42 -12.20 10.57
N ILE A 33 -6.11 -12.34 9.29
CA ILE A 33 -4.73 -12.39 8.79
C ILE A 33 -4.24 -10.96 8.57
N ALA A 34 -3.39 -10.50 9.49
CA ALA A 34 -2.86 -9.13 9.54
C ALA A 34 -1.32 -9.12 9.64
N ASP A 35 -0.66 -10.18 9.11
CA ASP A 35 0.78 -10.41 9.21
C ASP A 35 1.61 -9.65 8.14
N GLY A 36 0.96 -8.70 7.45
CA GLY A 36 1.61 -7.72 6.60
C GLY A 36 1.99 -8.22 5.21
N SER A 37 2.87 -7.48 4.56
CA SER A 37 3.16 -7.64 3.12
C SER A 37 3.79 -8.99 2.74
N GLN A 38 4.47 -9.64 3.68
CA GLN A 38 5.09 -10.96 3.47
C GLN A 38 4.24 -12.10 4.05
N SER A 39 2.93 -11.88 4.15
CA SER A 39 1.99 -12.85 4.69
C SER A 39 2.11 -14.22 4.02
N LYS A 40 2.46 -15.22 4.80
CA LYS A 40 2.38 -16.62 4.40
C LYS A 40 0.96 -17.18 4.59
N TRP A 41 0.26 -16.66 5.59
CA TRP A 41 -1.06 -17.15 5.97
C TRP A 41 -2.14 -16.74 4.99
N ALA A 42 -2.05 -15.54 4.40
CA ALA A 42 -2.95 -15.18 3.30
C ALA A 42 -2.83 -16.16 2.11
N GLY A 43 -1.60 -16.56 1.75
CA GLY A 43 -1.37 -17.59 0.73
C GLY A 43 -1.89 -18.98 1.14
N TYR A 44 -1.68 -19.36 2.39
CA TYR A 44 -2.16 -20.65 2.94
C TYR A 44 -3.69 -20.78 2.84
N PHE A 45 -4.41 -19.70 3.15
CA PHE A 45 -5.88 -19.65 3.07
C PHE A 45 -6.41 -19.25 1.69
N ASN A 46 -5.56 -19.10 0.68
CA ASN A 46 -5.92 -18.63 -0.66
C ASN A 46 -6.61 -17.26 -0.66
N LEU A 47 -6.23 -16.36 0.27
CA LEU A 47 -6.75 -15.02 0.37
C LEU A 47 -5.88 -14.04 -0.41
N GLY A 48 -6.53 -13.22 -1.24
CA GLY A 48 -5.85 -12.31 -2.14
C GLY A 48 -5.28 -12.98 -3.41
N PRO A 49 -4.36 -12.33 -4.12
CA PRO A 49 -3.84 -12.83 -5.39
C PRO A 49 -2.91 -14.05 -5.22
N ARG A 50 -3.07 -15.06 -6.06
CA ARG A 50 -2.14 -16.21 -6.13
C ARG A 50 -0.69 -15.80 -6.44
N LYS A 51 -0.52 -14.75 -7.24
CA LYS A 51 0.79 -14.15 -7.58
C LYS A 51 0.82 -12.69 -7.15
N PRO A 52 1.11 -12.40 -5.89
CA PRO A 52 1.14 -11.03 -5.40
C PRO A 52 2.23 -10.22 -6.10
N LYS A 53 1.95 -8.93 -6.32
CA LYS A 53 2.92 -7.96 -6.82
C LYS A 53 3.43 -7.12 -5.67
N PHE A 54 4.69 -6.71 -5.78
CA PHE A 54 5.36 -5.96 -4.73
C PHE A 54 5.94 -4.66 -5.27
N ALA A 55 5.88 -3.63 -4.44
CA ALA A 55 6.80 -2.51 -4.53
C ALA A 55 7.95 -2.76 -3.54
N ASN A 56 9.17 -2.43 -3.94
CA ASN A 56 10.34 -2.47 -3.06
C ASN A 56 10.65 -1.06 -2.59
N THR A 57 10.96 -0.91 -1.31
CA THR A 57 11.27 0.39 -0.73
C THR A 57 12.53 0.32 0.12
N ILE A 58 13.26 1.43 0.14
CA ILE A 58 14.30 1.71 1.12
C ILE A 58 13.91 3.00 1.82
N SER A 59 13.95 3.02 3.12
CA SER A 59 13.73 4.23 3.92
C SER A 59 14.83 4.43 4.95
N LEU A 60 15.04 5.68 5.30
CA LEU A 60 16.03 6.10 6.26
C LEU A 60 15.51 7.33 7.03
N ARG A 61 16.06 7.55 8.20
CA ARG A 61 15.72 8.69 9.03
C ARG A 61 16.97 9.54 9.22
N LEU A 62 16.88 10.79 8.80
CA LEU A 62 17.95 11.77 8.96
C LEU A 62 17.59 12.79 10.04
N ARG A 63 18.58 13.21 10.81
CA ARG A 63 18.42 14.28 11.79
C ARG A 63 18.32 15.61 11.06
N GLY A 64 17.40 16.48 11.51
CA GLY A 64 17.10 17.74 10.83
C GLY A 64 16.06 17.57 9.72
N LEU A 65 15.71 18.67 9.07
CA LEU A 65 14.67 18.74 8.05
C LEU A 65 15.22 19.01 6.63
N GLY A 66 16.55 19.25 6.51
CA GLY A 66 17.13 19.66 5.24
C GLY A 66 16.45 20.91 4.69
N GLU A 67 16.08 20.86 3.41
CA GLU A 67 15.35 21.95 2.73
C GLU A 67 13.81 21.79 2.79
N ILE A 68 13.29 20.84 3.58
CA ILE A 68 11.86 20.55 3.64
C ILE A 68 11.20 21.30 4.79
N PRO A 69 10.20 22.16 4.54
CA PRO A 69 9.42 22.79 5.60
C PRO A 69 8.70 21.77 6.49
N ARG A 70 8.47 22.10 7.76
CA ARG A 70 7.83 21.19 8.73
C ARG A 70 6.40 20.82 8.37
N ASP A 71 5.70 21.67 7.68
CA ASP A 71 4.30 21.55 7.27
C ASP A 71 4.15 21.05 5.83
N ALA A 72 5.25 20.65 5.18
CA ALA A 72 5.24 20.19 3.80
C ALA A 72 5.78 18.77 3.68
N VAL A 73 5.24 18.01 2.75
CA VAL A 73 5.79 16.74 2.28
C VAL A 73 6.27 16.91 0.84
N ARG A 74 7.33 16.22 0.48
CA ARG A 74 7.89 16.30 -0.87
C ARG A 74 7.95 14.93 -1.52
N PHE A 75 7.51 14.86 -2.79
CA PHE A 75 7.62 13.71 -3.65
C PHE A 75 8.47 14.05 -4.86
N GLU A 76 9.44 13.20 -5.17
CA GLU A 76 10.32 13.34 -6.32
C GLU A 76 10.11 12.20 -7.30
N PHE A 77 9.73 12.56 -8.52
CA PHE A 77 9.57 11.63 -9.63
C PHE A 77 10.70 11.83 -10.65
N GLY A 78 11.15 10.72 -11.26
CA GLY A 78 12.15 10.76 -12.33
C GLY A 78 13.54 10.25 -11.94
N PHE A 79 13.92 10.27 -10.65
CA PHE A 79 15.16 9.66 -10.19
C PHE A 79 15.12 8.14 -10.26
N ILE A 80 13.96 7.55 -10.00
CA ILE A 80 13.78 6.11 -9.88
C ILE A 80 12.86 5.61 -10.97
N LYS A 81 13.36 4.68 -11.78
CA LYS A 81 12.56 4.04 -12.83
C LYS A 81 11.41 3.26 -12.21
N TYR A 82 10.18 3.51 -12.69
CA TYR A 82 8.95 2.91 -12.16
C TYR A 82 8.78 3.14 -10.65
N GLY A 83 9.09 4.36 -10.20
CA GLY A 83 9.03 4.68 -8.78
C GLY A 83 9.15 6.16 -8.50
N PHE A 84 9.35 6.47 -7.24
CA PHE A 84 9.51 7.84 -6.72
C PHE A 84 10.27 7.84 -5.40
N ALA A 85 10.72 9.02 -5.00
CA ALA A 85 11.24 9.26 -3.67
C ALA A 85 10.31 10.18 -2.90
N TRP A 86 10.37 10.12 -1.58
CA TRP A 86 9.59 10.97 -0.68
C TRP A 86 10.43 11.48 0.47
N ALA A 87 10.01 12.63 1.01
CA ALA A 87 10.55 13.20 2.23
C ALA A 87 9.39 13.67 3.12
N PHE A 88 9.27 13.07 4.30
CA PHE A 88 8.22 13.34 5.28
C PHE A 88 8.84 13.90 6.56
N PRO A 89 8.55 15.16 6.92
CA PRO A 89 9.01 15.75 8.16
C PRO A 89 8.45 15.00 9.37
N LEU A 90 9.31 14.77 10.33
CA LEU A 90 9.00 14.35 11.68
C LEU A 90 9.41 15.47 12.64
N ARG A 91 9.19 15.27 13.94
CA ARG A 91 9.43 16.35 14.92
C ARG A 91 10.81 17.00 14.80
N GLU A 92 11.88 16.22 14.72
CA GLU A 92 13.29 16.71 14.66
C GLU A 92 14.12 15.98 13.58
N SER A 93 13.44 15.36 12.64
CA SER A 93 14.08 14.51 11.64
C SER A 93 13.25 14.44 10.38
N LEU A 94 13.85 13.98 9.30
CA LEU A 94 13.20 13.73 8.04
C LEU A 94 13.20 12.22 7.78
N ASN A 95 12.03 11.65 7.47
CA ASN A 95 11.93 10.32 6.91
C ASN A 95 12.02 10.44 5.39
N ILE A 96 13.11 9.97 4.83
CA ILE A 96 13.31 9.91 3.39
C ILE A 96 13.15 8.45 2.96
N GLY A 97 12.48 8.25 1.84
CA GLY A 97 12.37 6.93 1.24
C GLY A 97 12.41 6.98 -0.26
N LEU A 98 12.71 5.82 -0.82
CA LEU A 98 12.75 5.54 -2.23
C LEU A 98 11.95 4.26 -2.46
N GLY A 99 11.12 4.24 -3.50
CA GLY A 99 10.32 3.08 -3.85
C GLY A 99 10.30 2.81 -5.34
N THR A 100 10.25 1.53 -5.71
CA THR A 100 10.06 1.10 -7.10
C THR A 100 9.05 -0.04 -7.19
N PHE A 101 8.24 -0.03 -8.24
CA PHE A 101 7.24 -1.06 -8.53
C PHE A 101 7.79 -2.20 -9.41
N ILE A 102 9.10 -2.19 -9.65
CA ILE A 102 9.80 -3.26 -10.37
C ILE A 102 10.98 -3.77 -9.54
N ASN A 103 11.27 -5.07 -9.67
CA ASN A 103 12.40 -5.68 -8.98
C ASN A 103 13.60 -5.72 -9.93
N ASN A 104 14.51 -4.74 -9.84
CA ASN A 104 15.63 -4.60 -10.76
C ASN A 104 16.92 -4.06 -10.12
N GLY A 105 17.06 -4.20 -8.81
CA GLY A 105 18.27 -3.74 -8.08
C GLY A 105 18.48 -2.22 -8.06
N LEU A 106 17.54 -1.42 -8.57
CA LEU A 106 17.70 0.05 -8.63
C LEU A 106 17.89 0.71 -7.25
N LEU A 107 17.27 0.16 -6.22
CA LEU A 107 17.37 0.71 -4.87
C LEU A 107 18.74 0.42 -4.22
N GLU A 108 19.51 -0.51 -4.77
CA GLU A 108 20.85 -0.84 -4.34
C GLU A 108 21.90 0.09 -4.97
N ASN A 109 21.50 0.91 -5.96
CA ASN A 109 22.40 1.84 -6.65
C ASN A 109 22.69 3.06 -5.77
N GLN A 110 23.90 3.06 -5.17
CA GLN A 110 24.35 4.14 -4.27
C GLN A 110 24.38 5.53 -4.95
N ALA A 111 24.67 5.61 -6.25
CA ALA A 111 24.71 6.88 -6.96
C ALA A 111 23.32 7.51 -7.03
N ILE A 112 22.28 6.73 -7.34
CA ILE A 112 20.87 7.19 -7.33
C ILE A 112 20.48 7.61 -5.93
N ASN A 113 20.82 6.80 -4.93
CA ASN A 113 20.50 7.06 -3.54
C ASN A 113 21.11 8.38 -3.05
N LYS A 114 22.40 8.62 -3.35
CA LYS A 114 23.08 9.88 -3.04
C LYS A 114 22.43 11.07 -3.76
N GLN A 115 22.09 10.93 -5.03
CA GLN A 115 21.43 12.00 -5.80
C GLN A 115 20.07 12.37 -5.20
N VAL A 116 19.26 11.39 -4.81
CA VAL A 116 17.97 11.64 -4.16
C VAL A 116 18.14 12.35 -2.82
N ILE A 117 19.07 11.92 -1.99
CA ILE A 117 19.33 12.55 -0.68
C ILE A 117 19.76 13.99 -0.85
N ARG A 118 20.64 14.28 -1.81
CA ARG A 118 21.07 15.64 -2.13
C ARG A 118 19.91 16.52 -2.59
N SER A 119 18.95 15.96 -3.34
CA SER A 119 17.76 16.74 -3.74
C SER A 119 16.86 17.15 -2.56
N PHE A 120 17.05 16.53 -1.39
CA PHE A 120 16.37 16.89 -0.14
C PHE A 120 17.22 17.73 0.82
N GLY A 121 18.41 18.17 0.38
CA GLY A 121 19.30 19.05 1.16
C GLY A 121 20.22 18.31 2.13
N PHE A 122 20.66 17.08 1.79
CA PHE A 122 21.63 16.31 2.59
C PHE A 122 22.79 15.81 1.72
N ASP A 123 23.99 15.87 2.23
CA ASP A 123 25.21 15.48 1.49
C ASP A 123 25.55 14.00 1.65
N GLU A 124 25.20 13.41 2.77
CA GLU A 124 25.60 12.04 3.12
C GLU A 124 24.44 11.06 3.13
N PHE A 125 24.66 9.90 2.52
CA PHE A 125 23.74 8.76 2.60
C PHE A 125 24.11 7.90 3.82
N PRO A 126 23.21 7.73 4.80
CA PRO A 126 23.52 6.95 5.99
C PRO A 126 23.70 5.46 5.68
N HIS A 127 24.58 4.81 6.42
CA HIS A 127 24.84 3.38 6.28
C HIS A 127 23.64 2.49 6.70
N LYS A 128 22.74 3.02 7.54
CA LYS A 128 21.60 2.24 8.06
C LYS A 128 20.31 2.62 7.32
N THR A 129 19.84 1.70 6.53
CA THR A 129 18.56 1.80 5.81
C THR A 129 17.60 0.68 6.21
N ILE A 130 16.32 0.90 6.03
CA ILE A 130 15.28 -0.10 6.25
C ILE A 130 14.70 -0.45 4.89
N SER A 131 14.93 -1.68 4.44
CA SER A 131 14.33 -2.22 3.22
C SER A 131 13.03 -2.93 3.53
N LYS A 132 11.99 -2.67 2.73
CA LYS A 132 10.70 -3.36 2.84
C LYS A 132 10.13 -3.68 1.47
N LYS A 133 9.33 -4.75 1.42
CA LYS A 133 8.44 -5.05 0.30
C LYS A 133 7.03 -4.72 0.71
N LEU A 134 6.29 -4.00 -0.13
CA LEU A 134 4.90 -3.67 0.05
C LEU A 134 4.06 -4.50 -0.92
N ARG A 135 3.06 -5.19 -0.43
CA ARG A 135 2.22 -6.06 -1.25
C ARG A 135 1.08 -5.24 -1.84
N ILE A 136 1.28 -4.80 -3.08
CA ILE A 136 0.40 -3.85 -3.76
C ILE A 136 -0.84 -4.51 -4.36
N TRP A 137 -1.90 -3.73 -4.46
CA TRP A 137 -3.14 -4.13 -5.11
C TRP A 137 -2.89 -4.45 -6.61
N ASN A 138 -3.33 -5.62 -7.06
CA ASN A 138 -3.13 -6.07 -8.44
C ASN A 138 -4.38 -6.67 -9.10
N GLY A 139 -5.53 -6.53 -8.48
CA GLY A 139 -6.82 -6.99 -9.01
C GLY A 139 -7.84 -7.27 -7.92
N PHE A 140 -9.02 -7.62 -8.37
CA PHE A 140 -10.10 -8.06 -7.47
C PHE A 140 -9.89 -9.53 -7.11
N HIS A 141 -9.77 -9.80 -5.83
CA HIS A 141 -9.55 -11.14 -5.28
C HIS A 141 -10.42 -11.32 -4.04
N SER A 142 -10.75 -12.57 -3.71
CA SER A 142 -11.36 -12.87 -2.42
C SER A 142 -10.33 -12.63 -1.31
N ILE A 143 -10.73 -11.91 -0.28
CA ILE A 143 -9.95 -11.64 0.93
C ILE A 143 -10.63 -12.19 2.17
N ASN A 144 -11.61 -13.07 1.97
CA ASN A 144 -12.29 -13.87 2.97
C ASN A 144 -12.31 -15.36 2.57
N GLY A 145 -12.38 -16.20 3.57
CA GLY A 145 -12.64 -17.64 3.48
C GLY A 145 -13.61 -18.06 4.58
N ASP A 146 -13.63 -19.35 4.88
CA ASP A 146 -14.48 -19.88 5.92
C ASP A 146 -13.98 -19.41 7.32
N LYS A 147 -14.70 -18.45 7.91
CA LYS A 147 -14.38 -17.80 9.18
C LYS A 147 -12.94 -17.21 9.24
N VAL A 148 -12.39 -16.81 8.09
CA VAL A 148 -11.07 -16.18 8.01
C VAL A 148 -11.12 -14.99 7.07
N LEU A 149 -10.54 -13.86 7.49
CA LEU A 149 -10.46 -12.60 6.74
C LEU A 149 -9.00 -12.16 6.64
N ALA A 150 -8.62 -11.54 5.53
CA ALA A 150 -7.33 -10.86 5.40
C ALA A 150 -7.53 -9.34 5.35
N VAL A 151 -6.59 -8.58 5.93
CA VAL A 151 -6.63 -7.12 6.00
C VAL A 151 -5.32 -6.49 5.54
N GLY A 152 -5.36 -5.24 5.14
CA GLY A 152 -4.18 -4.44 4.79
C GLY A 152 -3.28 -5.09 3.73
N ASP A 153 -1.98 -5.03 3.98
CA ASP A 153 -0.97 -5.58 3.07
C ASP A 153 -1.07 -7.11 2.92
N ALA A 154 -1.52 -7.83 3.95
CA ALA A 154 -1.74 -9.27 3.84
C ALA A 154 -2.82 -9.58 2.80
N ALA A 155 -3.83 -8.72 2.67
CA ALA A 155 -4.87 -8.81 1.65
C ALA A 155 -4.48 -8.18 0.29
N SER A 156 -3.24 -7.70 0.11
CA SER A 156 -2.78 -6.98 -1.09
C SER A 156 -3.58 -5.71 -1.38
N LEU A 157 -3.83 -4.89 -0.37
CA LEU A 157 -4.63 -3.67 -0.49
C LEU A 157 -3.79 -2.39 -0.63
N CYS A 158 -2.46 -2.46 -0.53
CA CYS A 158 -1.59 -1.29 -0.70
C CYS A 158 -1.76 -0.64 -2.08
N ASP A 159 -1.76 0.68 -2.12
CA ASP A 159 -1.95 1.50 -3.32
C ASP A 159 -0.92 1.17 -4.43
N PRO A 160 -1.34 0.85 -5.65
CA PRO A 160 -0.44 0.48 -6.75
C PRO A 160 0.25 1.66 -7.43
N PHE A 161 -0.05 2.91 -7.06
CA PHE A 161 0.55 4.12 -7.62
C PHE A 161 1.40 4.89 -6.62
N LEU A 162 0.89 5.13 -5.40
CA LEU A 162 1.58 5.88 -4.35
C LEU A 162 2.17 4.99 -3.24
N ALA A 163 1.95 3.67 -3.30
CA ALA A 163 2.40 2.71 -2.30
C ALA A 163 1.91 3.02 -0.86
N GLU A 164 0.75 3.68 -0.75
CA GLU A 164 0.08 3.96 0.51
C GLU A 164 -0.61 2.69 1.01
N GLY A 165 -0.34 2.29 2.27
CA GLY A 165 -0.86 1.06 2.88
C GLY A 165 -1.54 1.27 4.23
N ILE A 166 -1.40 2.45 4.85
CA ILE A 166 -1.94 2.71 6.20
C ILE A 166 -3.46 2.81 6.15
N ARG A 167 -4.00 3.65 5.30
CA ARG A 167 -5.45 3.85 5.16
C ARG A 167 -6.20 2.57 4.77
N PRO A 168 -5.79 1.80 3.74
CA PRO A 168 -6.46 0.54 3.43
C PRO A 168 -6.34 -0.48 4.57
N SER A 169 -5.26 -0.49 5.34
CA SER A 169 -5.15 -1.34 6.52
C SER A 169 -6.18 -0.98 7.59
N LEU A 170 -6.33 0.30 7.92
CA LEU A 170 -7.32 0.78 8.88
C LEU A 170 -8.76 0.50 8.42
N ILE A 171 -9.07 0.82 7.15
CA ILE A 171 -10.39 0.61 6.58
C ILE A 171 -10.76 -0.88 6.56
N SER A 172 -9.85 -1.73 6.07
CA SER A 172 -10.13 -3.16 5.97
C SER A 172 -10.26 -3.82 7.34
N SER A 173 -9.46 -3.40 8.33
CA SER A 173 -9.55 -3.90 9.69
C SER A 173 -10.86 -3.50 10.38
N PHE A 174 -11.31 -2.25 10.16
CA PHE A 174 -12.60 -1.78 10.67
C PHE A 174 -13.75 -2.63 10.14
N TYR A 175 -13.82 -2.81 8.82
CA TYR A 175 -14.87 -3.63 8.22
C TYR A 175 -14.73 -5.12 8.55
N ALA A 176 -13.52 -5.65 8.71
CA ALA A 176 -13.33 -7.03 9.15
C ALA A 176 -13.94 -7.24 10.54
N ALA A 177 -13.69 -6.33 11.48
CA ALA A 177 -14.28 -6.38 12.82
C ALA A 177 -15.82 -6.26 12.77
N GLU A 178 -16.35 -5.32 11.96
CA GLU A 178 -17.79 -5.15 11.80
C GLU A 178 -18.47 -6.42 11.26
N TYR A 179 -17.93 -7.04 10.20
CA TYR A 179 -18.52 -8.24 9.62
C TYR A 179 -18.39 -9.48 10.53
N ILE A 180 -17.31 -9.58 11.32
CA ILE A 180 -17.17 -10.62 12.33
C ILE A 180 -18.22 -10.44 13.44
N ASP A 181 -18.43 -9.22 13.94
CA ASP A 181 -19.45 -8.93 14.95
C ASP A 181 -20.86 -9.24 14.46
N GLN A 182 -21.17 -8.86 13.23
CA GLN A 182 -22.44 -9.18 12.58
C GLN A 182 -22.63 -10.69 12.41
N SER A 183 -21.57 -11.45 12.08
CA SER A 183 -21.63 -12.89 11.97
C SER A 183 -21.80 -13.58 13.32
N LEU A 184 -21.10 -13.14 14.34
CA LEU A 184 -21.26 -13.63 15.72
C LEU A 184 -22.67 -13.38 16.27
N SER A 185 -23.30 -12.29 15.89
CA SER A 185 -24.68 -11.94 16.28
C SER A 185 -25.75 -12.56 15.36
N GLY A 186 -25.39 -13.41 14.40
CA GLY A 186 -26.31 -14.08 13.48
C GLY A 186 -26.98 -13.14 12.46
N LYS A 187 -26.46 -11.92 12.27
CA LYS A 187 -26.98 -10.95 11.31
C LYS A 187 -26.43 -11.16 9.88
N VAL A 188 -25.27 -11.78 9.76
CA VAL A 188 -24.58 -12.06 8.50
C VAL A 188 -23.98 -13.46 8.53
N ASP A 189 -24.38 -14.28 7.57
CA ASP A 189 -23.83 -15.63 7.40
C ASP A 189 -22.76 -15.71 6.30
N ASP A 190 -22.75 -14.75 5.36
CA ASP A 190 -21.85 -14.74 4.21
C ASP A 190 -20.75 -13.67 4.34
N LEU A 191 -19.55 -14.10 4.73
CA LEU A 191 -18.37 -13.22 4.80
C LEU A 191 -17.88 -12.72 3.42
N ASN A 192 -18.43 -13.19 2.30
CA ASN A 192 -18.17 -12.58 0.99
C ASN A 192 -18.63 -11.11 0.94
N LEU A 193 -19.57 -10.73 1.79
CA LEU A 193 -20.00 -9.34 1.92
C LEU A 193 -18.85 -8.42 2.34
N TYR A 194 -17.93 -8.89 3.17
CA TYR A 194 -16.69 -8.16 3.48
C TYR A 194 -15.85 -7.93 2.23
N THR A 195 -15.54 -8.97 1.45
CA THR A 195 -14.80 -8.82 0.19
C THR A 195 -15.49 -7.86 -0.77
N LYS A 196 -16.82 -7.98 -0.93
CA LYS A 196 -17.62 -7.07 -1.78
C LYS A 196 -17.54 -5.62 -1.28
N LYS A 197 -17.63 -5.40 0.03
CA LYS A 197 -17.51 -4.08 0.66
C LYS A 197 -16.16 -3.45 0.35
N ILE A 198 -15.04 -4.13 0.63
CA ILE A 198 -13.70 -3.62 0.37
C ILE A 198 -13.46 -3.38 -1.12
N ASN A 199 -13.92 -4.26 -2.00
CA ASN A 199 -13.83 -4.06 -3.45
C ASN A 199 -14.60 -2.81 -3.92
N ASN A 200 -15.73 -2.49 -3.30
CA ASN A 200 -16.52 -1.31 -3.65
C ASN A 200 -15.86 -0.01 -3.18
N ILE A 201 -15.42 0.06 -1.92
CA ILE A 201 -14.91 1.31 -1.33
C ILE A 201 -13.44 1.57 -1.68
N TRP A 202 -12.67 0.53 -1.98
CA TRP A 202 -11.23 0.60 -2.24
C TRP A 202 -10.85 0.09 -3.63
N GLY A 203 -11.24 -1.15 -3.96
CA GLY A 203 -10.80 -1.86 -5.17
C GLY A 203 -11.11 -1.12 -6.47
N LYS A 204 -12.28 -0.48 -6.59
CA LYS A 204 -12.65 0.31 -7.78
C LYS A 204 -11.69 1.48 -8.03
N SER A 205 -11.33 2.21 -6.98
CA SER A 205 -10.33 3.28 -7.06
C SER A 205 -8.95 2.72 -7.44
N MET A 206 -8.53 1.62 -6.81
CA MET A 206 -7.24 0.99 -7.07
C MET A 206 -7.12 0.43 -8.50
N ALA A 207 -8.22 0.01 -9.11
CA ALA A 207 -8.24 -0.40 -10.52
C ALA A 207 -7.84 0.76 -11.45
N TRP A 208 -8.31 1.97 -11.17
CA TRP A 208 -7.89 3.18 -11.87
C TRP A 208 -6.47 3.61 -11.49
N GLY A 209 -6.11 3.56 -10.21
CA GLY A 209 -4.75 3.84 -9.74
C GLY A 209 -3.71 2.98 -10.44
N ARG A 210 -3.98 1.68 -10.61
CA ARG A 210 -3.11 0.76 -11.35
C ARG A 210 -2.95 1.15 -12.82
N ARG A 211 -4.05 1.53 -13.51
CA ARG A 211 -3.98 1.98 -14.92
C ARG A 211 -3.18 3.27 -15.04
N ILE A 212 -3.42 4.21 -14.13
CA ILE A 212 -2.66 5.48 -14.09
C ILE A 212 -1.19 5.19 -13.85
N ALA A 213 -0.84 4.31 -12.89
CA ALA A 213 0.53 3.91 -12.61
C ALA A 213 1.23 3.30 -13.83
N GLN A 214 0.55 2.40 -14.56
CA GLN A 214 1.10 1.78 -15.77
C GLN A 214 1.45 2.82 -16.84
N VAL A 215 0.56 3.78 -17.10
CA VAL A 215 0.80 4.85 -18.07
C VAL A 215 1.86 5.83 -17.57
N PHE A 216 1.75 6.28 -16.33
CA PHE A 216 2.65 7.27 -15.73
C PHE A 216 4.10 6.76 -15.68
N TYR A 217 4.30 5.56 -15.18
CA TYR A 217 5.66 5.01 -15.05
C TYR A 217 6.23 4.49 -16.37
N ARG A 218 5.39 4.15 -17.35
CA ARG A 218 5.84 3.77 -18.69
C ARG A 218 6.28 4.98 -19.50
N PHE A 219 5.58 6.10 -19.36
CA PHE A 219 5.81 7.36 -20.07
C PHE A 219 6.01 8.52 -19.10
N PRO A 220 7.12 8.53 -18.31
CA PRO A 220 7.28 9.45 -17.17
C PRO A 220 7.26 10.93 -17.59
N ARG A 221 7.80 11.28 -18.79
CA ARG A 221 7.74 12.65 -19.30
C ARG A 221 6.30 13.11 -19.53
N THR A 222 5.50 12.29 -20.20
CA THR A 222 4.07 12.57 -20.45
C THR A 222 3.28 12.59 -19.15
N GLY A 223 3.51 11.62 -18.26
CA GLY A 223 2.90 11.56 -16.93
C GLY A 223 3.19 12.80 -16.10
N TYR A 224 4.44 13.27 -16.10
CA TYR A 224 4.85 14.50 -15.44
C TYR A 224 4.12 15.72 -16.02
N GLN A 225 4.12 15.90 -17.35
CA GLN A 225 3.47 17.04 -18.03
C GLN A 225 1.96 17.09 -17.77
N LEU A 226 1.28 15.95 -17.84
CA LEU A 226 -0.18 15.86 -17.70
C LEU A 226 -0.63 15.88 -16.23
N GLY A 227 0.16 15.32 -15.34
CA GLY A 227 -0.19 15.12 -13.93
C GLY A 227 0.54 16.07 -12.98
N VAL A 228 1.86 15.93 -12.85
CA VAL A 228 2.65 16.51 -11.76
C VAL A 228 2.97 17.99 -11.94
N LYS A 229 3.28 18.42 -13.16
CA LYS A 229 3.65 19.82 -13.48
C LYS A 229 2.54 20.85 -13.17
N ARG A 230 1.31 20.40 -12.96
CA ARG A 230 0.17 21.29 -12.74
C ARG A 230 0.16 21.85 -11.33
N LYS A 231 -0.14 23.15 -11.18
CA LYS A 231 -0.30 23.84 -9.87
C LYS A 231 -1.27 23.13 -8.93
N THR A 232 -2.25 22.37 -9.47
CA THR A 232 -3.24 21.62 -8.67
C THR A 232 -2.80 20.20 -8.30
N ALA A 233 -1.64 19.72 -8.76
CA ALA A 233 -1.20 18.35 -8.52
C ALA A 233 -0.93 18.07 -7.04
N PRO A 234 -0.24 18.92 -6.26
CA PRO A 234 -0.01 18.67 -4.84
C PRO A 234 -1.32 18.51 -4.06
N LYS A 235 -2.29 19.42 -4.29
CA LYS A 235 -3.62 19.32 -3.66
C LYS A 235 -4.32 18.00 -3.97
N ARG A 236 -4.21 17.51 -5.21
CA ARG A 236 -4.86 16.26 -5.61
C ARG A 236 -4.18 15.02 -5.04
N ILE A 237 -2.86 15.02 -4.97
CA ILE A 237 -2.13 13.94 -4.29
C ILE A 237 -2.55 13.88 -2.83
N ALA A 238 -2.62 15.03 -2.15
CA ALA A 238 -3.12 15.10 -0.78
C ALA A 238 -4.57 14.58 -0.66
N GLN A 239 -5.47 14.96 -1.57
CA GLN A 239 -6.86 14.49 -1.59
C GLN A 239 -6.99 12.99 -1.87
N ILE A 240 -6.11 12.39 -2.68
CA ILE A 240 -6.05 10.94 -2.87
C ILE A 240 -5.60 10.26 -1.57
N LEU A 241 -4.55 10.75 -0.95
CA LEU A 241 -4.00 10.19 0.28
C LEU A 241 -4.98 10.31 1.46
N SER A 242 -5.71 11.43 1.57
CA SER A 242 -6.76 11.61 2.58
C SER A 242 -8.05 10.83 2.29
N GLY A 243 -8.26 10.41 1.03
CA GLY A 243 -9.47 9.72 0.60
C GLY A 243 -10.61 10.63 0.16
N GLU A 244 -10.40 11.96 0.11
CA GLU A 244 -11.36 12.92 -0.42
C GLU A 244 -11.58 12.79 -1.93
N MET A 245 -10.63 12.19 -2.64
CA MET A 245 -10.67 11.99 -4.09
C MET A 245 -10.23 10.57 -4.46
N SER A 246 -10.94 9.94 -5.38
CA SER A 246 -10.56 8.65 -5.93
C SER A 246 -9.69 8.79 -7.19
N TYR A 247 -8.97 7.74 -7.55
CA TYR A 247 -8.29 7.67 -8.86
C TYR A 247 -9.27 7.67 -10.04
N GLU A 248 -10.48 7.20 -9.84
CA GLU A 248 -11.55 7.29 -10.84
C GLU A 248 -11.91 8.74 -11.16
N ASP A 249 -12.00 9.61 -10.15
CA ASP A 249 -12.26 11.05 -10.32
C ASP A 249 -11.13 11.73 -11.10
N ILE A 250 -9.87 11.35 -10.83
CA ILE A 250 -8.72 11.83 -11.58
C ILE A 250 -8.82 11.40 -13.06
N ALA A 251 -9.10 10.12 -13.30
CA ALA A 251 -9.23 9.58 -14.65
C ALA A 251 -10.35 10.28 -15.44
N LYS A 252 -11.54 10.42 -14.86
CA LYS A 252 -12.66 11.14 -15.49
C LYS A 252 -12.29 12.59 -15.87
N ARG A 253 -11.57 13.30 -15.00
CA ARG A 253 -11.10 14.68 -15.27
C ARG A 253 -10.08 14.74 -16.38
N VAL A 254 -9.13 13.79 -16.44
CA VAL A 254 -8.12 13.73 -17.51
C VAL A 254 -8.79 13.41 -18.84
N ILE A 255 -9.66 12.41 -18.90
CA ILE A 255 -10.39 12.02 -20.11
C ILE A 255 -11.22 13.19 -20.63
N ARG A 256 -12.03 13.85 -19.79
CA ARG A 256 -12.83 15.02 -20.20
C ARG A 256 -11.97 16.09 -20.86
N ARG A 257 -10.78 16.38 -20.29
CA ARG A 257 -9.88 17.40 -20.85
C ARG A 257 -9.26 17.02 -22.19
N LEU A 258 -8.97 15.73 -22.39
CA LEU A 258 -8.46 15.26 -23.67
C LEU A 258 -9.54 15.41 -24.77
N LEU A 259 -10.78 15.06 -24.43
CA LEU A 259 -11.92 15.19 -25.36
C LEU A 259 -12.24 16.65 -25.69
N THR A 260 -12.16 17.57 -24.73
CA THR A 260 -12.43 19.00 -24.96
C THR A 260 -11.31 19.72 -25.73
N LYS A 261 -10.08 19.19 -25.74
CA LYS A 261 -8.96 19.76 -26.52
C LYS A 261 -8.88 19.23 -27.96
N SER A 262 -9.52 18.11 -28.26
CA SER A 262 -9.57 17.55 -29.62
C SER A 262 -10.72 18.12 -30.47
N GLY A 263 -11.52 19.05 -29.93
CA GLY A 263 -12.62 19.72 -30.63
C GLY A 263 -12.35 21.19 -31.01
N THR A 264 -11.10 21.63 -30.88
CA THR A 264 -10.59 22.93 -31.36
C THR A 264 -9.38 22.70 -32.26
#